data_06585319f7ccd78397c3436c4682afb3
#
_entry.id   06585319f7ccd78397c3436c4682afb3
#
_cell.length_a   1.000
_cell.length_b   1.000
_cell.length_c   1.000
_cell.angle_alpha   90.00
_cell.angle_beta   90.00
_cell.angle_gamma   90.00
#
_symmetry.space_group_name_H-M   'P 1'
#
loop_
_entity.id
_entity.type
_entity.pdbx_description
1 polymer ?
#
loop_
_entity_poly.entity_id
_entity_poly.type
_entity_poly.pdbx_seq_one_letter_code
_entity_poly.pdbx_strand_id
1 'polypeptide(L)'
;FDREAAGLLPEGFVCPKCGKSHFTKETDIMDVWFDSGSTWAAVAAERPYLKYPADVYLEGGDQYRGWFQSSMLTSIAVNGIAPYKQIITHGWTVDGEGKAMHKSLGNAVSPDEVIKDYGADMLRLWVSSADYTQDMRISPEILKQLSQAYLKIRNTARYMLGNLAGFDPDHPVALADMESLDRFALASFNNLVKTCRDAYDRYEFHAVYRAVYNFCVTDMSNFYLDIIKDRLYCGHDADRASAQTALYAILDGMTRLIAPILAFTSQEIWAAMPHASSADSECVLFNDIPDYRTELALSDEELFRWGLLVSLRDGVNKALENARAAGVFKKAQDTELTISVAEEKDAEFLHSANLAALCIVSKVTVTTDSIEGEQ
;
A
#
# COMPACT_ATOMS: atom_id res chain seq x y z
N PHE A 1 22.31 8.75 -41.17
CA PHE A 1 23.65 9.23 -41.51
C PHE A 1 24.05 8.91 -42.96
N ASP A 2 23.66 7.77 -43.50
CA ASP A 2 24.14 7.26 -44.81
C ASP A 2 23.32 7.73 -45.98
N ARG A 3 22.28 8.55 -45.81
CA ARG A 3 21.49 9.11 -46.90
C ARG A 3 22.11 10.40 -47.42
N GLU A 4 22.21 10.55 -48.75
CA GLU A 4 22.59 11.78 -49.41
C GLU A 4 21.53 12.89 -49.21
N ALA A 5 21.93 14.17 -49.25
CA ALA A 5 21.03 15.31 -49.04
C ALA A 5 19.79 15.26 -49.95
N ALA A 6 19.96 14.86 -51.20
CA ALA A 6 18.85 14.72 -52.14
C ALA A 6 17.81 13.68 -51.74
N GLY A 7 18.19 12.65 -51.01
CA GLY A 7 17.26 11.61 -50.50
C GLY A 7 16.55 12.00 -49.20
N LEU A 8 16.84 13.14 -48.60
CA LEU A 8 16.22 13.68 -47.42
C LEU A 8 15.15 14.75 -47.69
N LEU A 9 15.08 15.25 -48.91
CA LEU A 9 14.17 16.29 -49.32
C LEU A 9 13.09 15.74 -50.25
N PRO A 10 11.88 16.32 -50.28
CA PRO A 10 10.87 15.99 -51.29
C PRO A 10 11.40 16.18 -52.71
N GLU A 11 10.95 15.34 -53.63
CA GLU A 11 11.31 15.46 -55.05
C GLU A 11 10.97 16.85 -55.60
N GLY A 12 11.92 17.48 -56.27
CA GLY A 12 11.74 18.83 -56.83
C GLY A 12 11.81 19.97 -55.80
N PHE A 13 12.22 19.71 -54.56
CA PHE A 13 12.36 20.77 -53.56
C PHE A 13 13.41 21.80 -53.93
N VAL A 14 13.01 23.07 -53.85
CA VAL A 14 13.87 24.24 -54.09
C VAL A 14 13.86 25.16 -52.87
N CYS A 15 14.96 25.82 -52.61
CA CYS A 15 15.06 26.78 -51.50
C CYS A 15 14.05 27.92 -51.67
N PRO A 16 13.13 28.14 -50.74
CA PRO A 16 12.12 29.20 -50.85
C PRO A 16 12.72 30.63 -50.84
N LYS A 17 13.97 30.78 -50.39
CA LYS A 17 14.64 32.07 -50.33
C LYS A 17 15.45 32.40 -51.59
N CYS A 18 16.11 31.41 -52.19
CA CYS A 18 17.03 31.67 -53.32
C CYS A 18 16.74 30.85 -54.57
N GLY A 19 15.72 29.95 -54.55
CA GLY A 19 15.32 29.14 -55.71
C GLY A 19 16.29 28.02 -56.11
N LYS A 20 17.40 27.84 -55.40
CA LYS A 20 18.40 26.81 -55.72
C LYS A 20 17.93 25.44 -55.26
N SER A 21 18.31 24.39 -56.03
CA SER A 21 17.98 22.97 -55.73
C SER A 21 19.15 22.15 -55.21
N HIS A 22 20.34 22.76 -55.13
CA HIS A 22 21.52 22.05 -54.57
C HIS A 22 21.63 22.30 -53.08
N PHE A 23 21.62 21.23 -52.32
CA PHE A 23 21.75 21.22 -50.86
C PHE A 23 22.90 20.33 -50.43
N THR A 24 23.63 20.77 -49.41
CA THR A 24 24.65 19.97 -48.73
C THR A 24 24.10 19.55 -47.37
N LYS A 25 24.37 18.30 -46.97
CA LYS A 25 24.00 17.82 -45.67
C LYS A 25 24.89 18.46 -44.61
N GLU A 26 24.27 18.95 -43.53
CA GLU A 26 24.97 19.41 -42.35
C GLU A 26 25.63 18.22 -41.67
N THR A 27 26.83 18.39 -41.14
CA THR A 27 27.62 17.36 -40.45
C THR A 27 27.59 17.48 -38.93
N ASP A 28 27.08 18.60 -38.42
CA ASP A 28 26.91 18.82 -37.01
C ASP A 28 25.78 17.94 -36.46
N ILE A 29 25.93 17.48 -35.23
CA ILE A 29 24.94 16.69 -34.51
C ILE A 29 24.06 17.66 -33.73
N MET A 30 22.74 17.43 -33.73
CA MET A 30 21.84 18.18 -32.87
C MET A 30 22.17 17.93 -31.42
N ASP A 31 21.97 18.95 -30.60
CA ASP A 31 22.09 18.83 -29.14
C ASP A 31 21.14 17.77 -28.58
N VAL A 32 21.68 16.84 -27.79
CA VAL A 32 20.93 15.74 -27.19
C VAL A 32 19.75 16.22 -26.34
N TRP A 33 19.87 17.37 -25.69
CA TRP A 33 18.77 17.95 -24.93
C TRP A 33 17.63 18.45 -25.80
N PHE A 34 17.93 18.88 -27.04
CA PHE A 34 16.89 19.22 -28.01
C PHE A 34 16.13 17.98 -28.48
N ASP A 35 16.85 16.89 -28.78
CA ASP A 35 16.25 15.62 -29.17
C ASP A 35 15.35 15.06 -28.07
N SER A 36 15.87 14.94 -26.86
CA SER A 36 15.10 14.48 -25.70
C SER A 36 13.96 15.42 -25.31
N GLY A 37 14.20 16.74 -25.43
CA GLY A 37 13.19 17.77 -25.20
C GLY A 37 12.04 17.78 -26.22
N SER A 38 12.22 17.14 -27.38
CA SER A 38 11.19 17.02 -28.43
C SER A 38 10.37 15.74 -28.36
N THR A 39 10.56 14.88 -27.34
CA THR A 39 9.82 13.61 -27.16
C THR A 39 8.31 13.82 -27.03
N TRP A 40 7.87 14.96 -26.51
CA TRP A 40 6.44 15.30 -26.45
C TRP A 40 5.81 15.32 -27.86
N ALA A 41 6.53 15.80 -28.89
CA ALA A 41 6.08 15.83 -30.26
C ALA A 41 6.25 14.48 -30.95
N ALA A 42 7.48 13.92 -30.89
CA ALA A 42 7.84 12.71 -31.64
C ALA A 42 7.22 11.41 -31.05
N VAL A 43 6.77 11.43 -29.80
CA VAL A 43 6.26 10.24 -29.10
C VAL A 43 4.87 10.48 -28.53
N ALA A 44 4.71 11.44 -27.61
CA ALA A 44 3.47 11.60 -26.87
C ALA A 44 2.31 12.09 -27.75
N ALA A 45 2.55 13.03 -28.65
CA ALA A 45 1.52 13.56 -29.56
C ALA A 45 1.22 12.62 -30.74
N GLU A 46 2.19 11.81 -31.18
CA GLU A 46 2.04 10.94 -32.36
C GLU A 46 1.35 9.60 -32.06
N ARG A 47 1.36 9.16 -30.82
CA ARG A 47 0.85 7.82 -30.45
C ARG A 47 -0.56 7.91 -29.87
N PRO A 48 -1.58 7.24 -30.45
CA PRO A 48 -2.98 7.37 -30.03
C PRO A 48 -3.27 6.84 -28.62
N TYR A 49 -2.40 6.01 -28.06
CA TYR A 49 -2.51 5.49 -26.70
C TYR A 49 -1.75 6.31 -25.66
N LEU A 50 -1.05 7.38 -26.08
CA LEU A 50 -0.40 8.33 -25.18
C LEU A 50 -1.16 9.65 -25.14
N LYS A 51 -0.82 10.47 -24.16
CA LYS A 51 -1.43 11.79 -23.98
C LYS A 51 -0.40 12.91 -24.16
N TYR A 52 -0.87 13.99 -24.78
CA TYR A 52 -0.18 15.26 -24.77
C TYR A 52 -1.14 16.38 -24.34
N PRO A 53 -0.81 17.20 -23.32
CA PRO A 53 0.34 17.07 -22.40
C PRO A 53 0.33 15.77 -21.58
N ALA A 54 1.52 15.26 -21.23
CA ALA A 54 1.67 14.11 -20.33
C ALA A 54 1.09 14.40 -18.96
N ASP A 55 0.53 13.39 -18.29
CA ASP A 55 -0.02 13.59 -16.94
C ASP A 55 1.10 13.89 -15.92
N VAL A 56 2.25 13.18 -16.01
CA VAL A 56 3.39 13.34 -15.09
C VAL A 56 4.71 13.20 -15.84
N TYR A 57 5.67 14.08 -15.50
CA TYR A 57 7.10 13.91 -15.77
C TYR A 57 7.81 13.58 -14.46
N LEU A 58 8.62 12.50 -14.43
CA LEU A 58 9.32 12.03 -13.25
C LEU A 58 10.81 11.88 -13.55
N GLU A 59 11.65 12.64 -12.83
CA GLU A 59 13.11 12.59 -12.89
C GLU A 59 13.75 13.20 -11.64
N GLY A 60 15.08 13.17 -11.57
CA GLY A 60 15.84 13.89 -10.56
C GLY A 60 15.73 15.41 -10.67
N GLY A 61 15.96 16.10 -9.56
CA GLY A 61 15.88 17.57 -9.49
C GLY A 61 16.89 18.31 -10.39
N ASP A 62 17.99 17.65 -10.83
CA ASP A 62 18.94 18.19 -11.81
C ASP A 62 18.30 18.45 -13.18
N GLN A 63 17.21 17.74 -13.52
CA GLN A 63 16.50 17.89 -14.79
C GLN A 63 15.71 19.19 -14.92
N TYR A 64 15.63 20.01 -13.88
CA TYR A 64 15.19 21.41 -14.02
C TYR A 64 16.04 22.23 -14.98
N ARG A 65 17.32 21.86 -15.17
CA ARG A 65 18.23 22.43 -16.16
C ARG A 65 18.58 21.46 -17.29
N GLY A 66 17.79 20.43 -17.48
CA GLY A 66 17.96 19.41 -18.51
C GLY A 66 16.67 19.16 -19.25
N TRP A 67 16.15 17.93 -19.16
CA TRP A 67 14.98 17.48 -19.91
C TRP A 67 13.70 18.24 -19.59
N PHE A 68 13.42 18.60 -18.34
CA PHE A 68 12.23 19.40 -18.02
C PHE A 68 12.27 20.77 -18.72
N GLN A 69 13.42 21.43 -18.71
CA GLN A 69 13.58 22.75 -19.33
C GLN A 69 13.47 22.66 -20.85
N SER A 70 14.21 21.76 -21.50
CA SER A 70 14.23 21.62 -22.95
C SER A 70 12.85 21.21 -23.48
N SER A 71 12.16 20.29 -22.82
CA SER A 71 10.79 19.90 -23.16
C SER A 71 9.81 21.06 -23.04
N MET A 72 9.89 21.82 -21.96
CA MET A 72 9.01 22.97 -21.75
C MET A 72 9.25 24.06 -22.79
N LEU A 73 10.51 24.42 -23.07
CA LEU A 73 10.83 25.48 -24.01
C LEU A 73 10.41 25.13 -25.44
N THR A 74 10.67 23.92 -25.91
CA THR A 74 10.28 23.45 -27.22
C THR A 74 8.76 23.38 -27.38
N SER A 75 8.05 22.87 -26.41
CA SER A 75 6.59 22.77 -26.42
C SER A 75 5.89 24.11 -26.35
N ILE A 76 6.36 25.02 -25.49
CA ILE A 76 5.79 26.38 -25.42
C ILE A 76 6.06 27.15 -26.72
N ALA A 77 7.26 27.01 -27.30
CA ALA A 77 7.60 27.70 -28.57
C ALA A 77 6.70 27.26 -29.73
N VAL A 78 6.25 25.99 -29.77
CA VAL A 78 5.44 25.45 -30.87
C VAL A 78 3.94 25.53 -30.55
N ASN A 79 3.52 25.16 -29.33
CA ASN A 79 2.12 24.96 -28.99
C ASN A 79 1.59 25.94 -27.92
N GLY A 80 2.43 26.76 -27.32
CA GLY A 80 2.04 27.72 -26.28
C GLY A 80 1.71 27.10 -24.90
N ILE A 81 1.91 25.78 -24.72
CA ILE A 81 1.61 25.07 -23.48
C ILE A 81 2.80 24.20 -23.03
N ALA A 82 2.87 23.92 -21.72
CA ALA A 82 3.84 22.96 -21.20
C ALA A 82 3.50 21.53 -21.66
N PRO A 83 4.49 20.64 -21.88
CA PRO A 83 4.26 19.28 -22.35
C PRO A 83 3.82 18.31 -21.23
N TYR A 84 3.68 18.76 -20.02
CA TYR A 84 3.30 18.01 -18.84
C TYR A 84 2.35 18.82 -17.95
N LYS A 85 1.53 18.11 -17.15
CA LYS A 85 0.63 18.71 -16.17
C LYS A 85 1.29 18.83 -14.80
N GLN A 86 2.11 17.83 -14.43
CA GLN A 86 2.79 17.72 -13.15
C GLN A 86 4.23 17.29 -13.33
N ILE A 87 5.09 17.71 -12.41
CA ILE A 87 6.46 17.23 -12.27
C ILE A 87 6.60 16.58 -10.88
N ILE A 88 7.19 15.40 -10.86
CA ILE A 88 7.64 14.74 -9.64
C ILE A 88 9.16 14.68 -9.71
N THR A 89 9.84 15.15 -8.66
CA THR A 89 11.30 15.04 -8.56
C THR A 89 11.70 14.11 -7.44
N HIS A 90 12.76 13.35 -7.66
CA HIS A 90 13.35 12.48 -6.66
C HIS A 90 14.79 12.90 -6.31
N GLY A 91 15.25 12.47 -5.14
CA GLY A 91 16.64 12.58 -4.72
C GLY A 91 17.50 11.46 -5.31
N TRP A 92 18.71 11.31 -4.77
CA TRP A 92 19.68 10.33 -5.23
C TRP A 92 19.66 9.07 -4.36
N THR A 93 20.00 7.95 -4.98
CA THR A 93 20.29 6.74 -4.21
C THR A 93 21.72 6.80 -3.73
N VAL A 94 21.92 6.70 -2.42
CA VAL A 94 23.20 6.75 -1.74
C VAL A 94 23.45 5.46 -0.94
N ASP A 95 24.69 5.19 -0.60
CA ASP A 95 25.02 4.02 0.23
C ASP A 95 24.50 4.15 1.67
N GLY A 96 24.71 3.12 2.49
CA GLY A 96 24.25 3.09 3.89
C GLY A 96 24.82 4.21 4.77
N GLU A 97 25.96 4.79 4.39
CA GLU A 97 26.58 5.93 5.07
C GLU A 97 26.11 7.29 4.53
N GLY A 98 25.33 7.30 3.44
CA GLY A 98 24.86 8.52 2.77
C GLY A 98 25.83 9.09 1.76
N LYS A 99 26.80 8.30 1.27
CA LYS A 99 27.75 8.70 0.24
C LYS A 99 27.23 8.32 -1.15
N ALA A 100 27.57 9.14 -2.14
CA ALA A 100 27.27 8.81 -3.54
C ALA A 100 27.90 7.47 -3.93
N MET A 101 27.14 6.66 -4.65
CA MET A 101 27.59 5.35 -5.11
C MET A 101 28.43 5.48 -6.39
N HIS A 102 29.63 4.91 -6.36
CA HIS A 102 30.54 4.85 -7.51
C HIS A 102 31.11 3.45 -7.68
N LYS A 103 31.15 2.95 -8.90
CA LYS A 103 31.74 1.64 -9.22
C LYS A 103 33.21 1.54 -8.76
N SER A 104 33.96 2.63 -8.85
CA SER A 104 35.36 2.68 -8.41
C SER A 104 35.56 2.59 -6.89
N LEU A 105 34.52 2.91 -6.11
CA LEU A 105 34.53 2.81 -4.64
C LEU A 105 34.02 1.47 -4.14
N GLY A 106 33.43 0.64 -5.02
CA GLY A 106 32.86 -0.65 -4.64
C GLY A 106 31.62 -0.56 -3.72
N ASN A 107 31.01 0.63 -3.59
CA ASN A 107 29.82 0.88 -2.75
C ASN A 107 28.52 0.92 -3.54
N ALA A 108 28.55 0.57 -4.82
CA ALA A 108 27.36 0.53 -5.66
C ALA A 108 26.57 -0.76 -5.41
N VAL A 109 25.28 -0.62 -5.14
CA VAL A 109 24.34 -1.74 -5.03
C VAL A 109 23.63 -1.88 -6.38
N SER A 110 23.75 -3.07 -7.00
CA SER A 110 23.06 -3.38 -8.25
C SER A 110 21.61 -3.78 -7.97
N PRO A 111 20.62 -3.25 -8.71
CA PRO A 111 19.24 -3.75 -8.64
C PRO A 111 19.14 -5.25 -8.87
N ASP A 112 19.92 -5.80 -9.80
CA ASP A 112 19.92 -7.25 -10.11
C ASP A 112 20.35 -8.12 -8.91
N GLU A 113 21.30 -7.64 -8.10
CA GLU A 113 21.73 -8.32 -6.87
C GLU A 113 20.59 -8.32 -5.84
N VAL A 114 19.92 -7.17 -5.66
CA VAL A 114 18.76 -7.08 -4.75
C VAL A 114 17.62 -7.99 -5.21
N ILE A 115 17.32 -7.98 -6.52
CA ILE A 115 16.26 -8.82 -7.09
C ILE A 115 16.59 -10.30 -6.92
N LYS A 116 17.83 -10.70 -7.12
CA LYS A 116 18.29 -12.08 -6.95
C LYS A 116 18.14 -12.58 -5.51
N ASP A 117 18.51 -11.74 -4.53
CA ASP A 117 18.55 -12.14 -3.13
C ASP A 117 17.22 -11.97 -2.40
N TYR A 118 16.43 -10.97 -2.76
CA TYR A 118 15.20 -10.57 -2.07
C TYR A 118 13.95 -10.58 -2.94
N GLY A 119 14.09 -10.61 -4.26
CA GLY A 119 12.96 -10.47 -5.20
C GLY A 119 12.67 -9.01 -5.57
N ALA A 120 11.98 -8.82 -6.69
CA ALA A 120 11.67 -7.49 -7.24
C ALA A 120 10.77 -6.66 -6.32
N ASP A 121 9.82 -7.30 -5.64
CA ASP A 121 8.91 -6.61 -4.70
C ASP A 121 9.65 -5.98 -3.53
N MET A 122 10.78 -6.54 -3.10
CA MET A 122 11.59 -5.92 -2.05
C MET A 122 12.23 -4.62 -2.49
N LEU A 123 12.71 -4.55 -3.74
CA LEU A 123 13.25 -3.30 -4.30
C LEU A 123 12.15 -2.24 -4.44
N ARG A 124 10.98 -2.65 -4.94
CA ARG A 124 9.81 -1.78 -5.05
C ARG A 124 9.34 -1.27 -3.69
N LEU A 125 9.31 -2.15 -2.68
CA LEU A 125 8.94 -1.80 -1.31
C LEU A 125 9.97 -0.84 -0.69
N TRP A 126 11.28 -1.05 -0.96
CA TRP A 126 12.32 -0.15 -0.48
C TRP A 126 12.12 1.27 -1.03
N VAL A 127 11.90 1.43 -2.34
CA VAL A 127 11.59 2.74 -2.95
C VAL A 127 10.35 3.37 -2.32
N SER A 128 9.32 2.57 -2.06
CA SER A 128 8.05 3.04 -1.49
C SER A 128 8.08 3.24 0.02
N SER A 129 9.12 2.77 0.73
CA SER A 129 9.19 2.86 2.19
C SER A 129 9.80 4.16 2.72
N ALA A 130 10.49 4.91 1.85
CA ALA A 130 11.17 6.14 2.17
C ALA A 130 10.55 7.33 1.43
N ASP A 131 10.84 8.55 1.89
CA ASP A 131 10.53 9.77 1.16
C ASP A 131 11.53 9.92 -0.01
N TYR A 132 11.11 9.51 -1.20
CA TYR A 132 11.94 9.52 -2.41
C TYR A 132 12.26 10.95 -2.90
N THR A 133 11.62 11.98 -2.38
CA THR A 133 11.95 13.37 -2.71
C THR A 133 13.29 13.80 -2.10
N GLN A 134 13.79 13.03 -1.14
CA GLN A 134 15.09 13.16 -0.50
C GLN A 134 16.06 12.07 -0.99
N ASP A 135 17.34 12.19 -0.63
CA ASP A 135 18.30 11.14 -0.88
C ASP A 135 17.97 9.86 -0.10
N MET A 136 17.94 8.74 -0.81
CA MET A 136 17.54 7.45 -0.28
C MET A 136 18.73 6.55 -0.03
N ARG A 137 18.87 6.06 1.20
CA ARG A 137 19.94 5.13 1.56
C ARG A 137 19.55 3.70 1.24
N ILE A 138 20.51 2.94 0.69
CA ILE A 138 20.39 1.49 0.50
C ILE A 138 21.60 0.77 1.11
N SER A 139 21.33 -0.29 1.87
CA SER A 139 22.34 -1.21 2.38
C SER A 139 21.72 -2.58 2.67
N PRO A 140 22.55 -3.65 2.82
CA PRO A 140 22.05 -4.97 3.21
C PRO A 140 21.25 -4.95 4.52
N GLU A 141 21.64 -4.13 5.50
CA GLU A 141 20.96 -4.00 6.79
C GLU A 141 19.56 -3.38 6.63
N ILE A 142 19.45 -2.33 5.82
CA ILE A 142 18.15 -1.67 5.50
C ILE A 142 17.23 -2.68 4.82
N LEU A 143 17.71 -3.40 3.81
CA LEU A 143 16.94 -4.41 3.10
C LEU A 143 16.52 -5.56 4.03
N LYS A 144 17.41 -5.99 4.93
CA LYS A 144 17.09 -7.03 5.93
C LYS A 144 16.01 -6.57 6.91
N GLN A 145 16.06 -5.33 7.39
CA GLN A 145 15.00 -4.79 8.26
C GLN A 145 13.67 -4.69 7.51
N LEU A 146 13.70 -4.21 6.29
CA LEU A 146 12.51 -4.08 5.46
C LEU A 146 11.90 -5.45 5.11
N SER A 147 12.73 -6.49 4.96
CA SER A 147 12.24 -7.86 4.72
C SER A 147 11.37 -8.38 5.87
N GLN A 148 11.63 -7.97 7.12
CA GLN A 148 10.79 -8.32 8.25
C GLN A 148 9.41 -7.66 8.16
N ALA A 149 9.36 -6.40 7.73
CA ALA A 149 8.09 -5.71 7.50
C ALA A 149 7.29 -6.34 6.34
N TYR A 150 7.96 -6.67 5.25
CA TYR A 150 7.37 -7.42 4.13
C TYR A 150 6.75 -8.74 4.60
N LEU A 151 7.49 -9.52 5.40
CA LEU A 151 7.00 -10.79 5.93
C LEU A 151 5.75 -10.62 6.83
N LYS A 152 5.63 -9.52 7.56
CA LYS A 152 4.40 -9.23 8.34
C LYS A 152 3.19 -9.06 7.43
N ILE A 153 3.32 -8.25 6.38
CA ILE A 153 2.25 -8.04 5.40
C ILE A 153 1.87 -9.37 4.72
N ARG A 154 2.87 -10.11 4.21
CA ARG A 154 2.67 -11.39 3.55
C ARG A 154 2.03 -12.45 4.46
N ASN A 155 2.47 -12.54 5.71
CA ASN A 155 1.94 -13.51 6.66
C ASN A 155 0.50 -13.18 7.08
N THR A 156 0.14 -11.90 7.20
CA THR A 156 -1.25 -11.47 7.42
C THR A 156 -2.15 -11.91 6.28
N ALA A 157 -1.74 -11.66 5.02
CA ALA A 157 -2.47 -12.14 3.86
C ALA A 157 -2.58 -13.67 3.82
N ARG A 158 -1.47 -14.38 4.09
CA ARG A 158 -1.44 -15.86 4.13
C ARG A 158 -2.40 -16.43 5.18
N TYR A 159 -2.48 -15.78 6.35
CA TYR A 159 -3.42 -16.21 7.40
C TYR A 159 -4.88 -16.06 6.94
N MET A 160 -5.22 -14.92 6.35
CA MET A 160 -6.56 -14.68 5.80
C MET A 160 -6.90 -15.70 4.71
N LEU A 161 -6.00 -15.92 3.74
CA LEU A 161 -6.16 -16.94 2.69
C LEU A 161 -6.47 -18.33 3.26
N GLY A 162 -5.70 -18.76 4.26
CA GLY A 162 -5.87 -20.07 4.88
C GLY A 162 -7.23 -20.29 5.54
N ASN A 163 -7.96 -19.21 5.84
CA ASN A 163 -9.26 -19.24 6.50
C ASN A 163 -10.45 -19.01 5.55
N LEU A 164 -10.22 -18.88 4.24
CA LEU A 164 -11.27 -18.69 3.23
C LEU A 164 -11.72 -19.98 2.54
N ALA A 165 -11.29 -21.14 3.01
CA ALA A 165 -11.70 -22.41 2.43
C ALA A 165 -13.24 -22.56 2.48
N GLY A 166 -13.85 -22.78 1.31
CA GLY A 166 -15.31 -22.93 1.16
C GLY A 166 -16.10 -21.62 1.21
N PHE A 167 -15.46 -20.47 1.30
CA PHE A 167 -16.15 -19.17 1.21
C PHE A 167 -16.57 -18.86 -0.23
N ASP A 168 -17.80 -18.42 -0.40
CA ASP A 168 -18.35 -17.97 -1.68
C ASP A 168 -18.43 -16.44 -1.72
N PRO A 169 -17.59 -15.77 -2.53
CA PRO A 169 -17.58 -14.31 -2.60
C PRO A 169 -18.85 -13.68 -3.18
N ASP A 170 -19.66 -14.43 -3.92
CA ASP A 170 -20.92 -13.94 -4.48
C ASP A 170 -22.07 -13.98 -3.47
N HIS A 171 -21.90 -14.67 -2.35
CA HIS A 171 -22.90 -14.81 -1.29
C HIS A 171 -22.34 -14.41 0.10
N PRO A 172 -21.79 -13.19 0.26
CA PRO A 172 -21.30 -12.74 1.56
C PRO A 172 -22.44 -12.51 2.55
N VAL A 173 -22.13 -12.57 3.84
CA VAL A 173 -23.07 -12.16 4.89
C VAL A 173 -23.39 -10.67 4.74
N ALA A 174 -24.67 -10.30 4.80
CA ALA A 174 -25.08 -8.90 4.72
C ALA A 174 -24.48 -8.09 5.89
N LEU A 175 -24.09 -6.84 5.65
CA LEU A 175 -23.44 -6.00 6.65
C LEU A 175 -24.26 -5.86 7.95
N ALA A 176 -25.59 -5.82 7.84
CA ALA A 176 -26.50 -5.73 9.00
C ALA A 176 -26.52 -6.99 9.87
N ASP A 177 -26.19 -8.15 9.27
CA ASP A 177 -26.21 -9.45 9.93
C ASP A 177 -24.81 -9.88 10.40
N MET A 178 -23.79 -9.05 10.13
CA MET A 178 -22.41 -9.31 10.56
C MET A 178 -22.21 -9.03 12.04
N GLU A 179 -21.33 -9.81 12.66
CA GLU A 179 -20.86 -9.56 14.01
C GLU A 179 -20.24 -8.16 14.17
N SER A 180 -20.46 -7.53 15.31
CA SER A 180 -19.99 -6.17 15.60
C SER A 180 -18.48 -6.02 15.45
N LEU A 181 -17.68 -7.02 15.85
CA LEU A 181 -16.23 -7.04 15.70
C LEU A 181 -15.81 -7.09 14.21
N ASP A 182 -16.53 -7.83 13.37
CA ASP A 182 -16.26 -7.94 11.94
C ASP A 182 -16.58 -6.61 11.22
N ARG A 183 -17.67 -5.95 11.62
CA ARG A 183 -18.01 -4.60 11.15
C ARG A 183 -16.94 -3.58 11.55
N PHE A 184 -16.42 -3.66 12.77
CA PHE A 184 -15.30 -2.81 13.22
C PHE A 184 -14.04 -3.05 12.41
N ALA A 185 -13.67 -4.30 12.11
CA ALA A 185 -12.53 -4.62 11.27
C ALA A 185 -12.69 -4.07 9.83
N LEU A 186 -13.90 -4.18 9.25
CA LEU A 186 -14.21 -3.59 7.95
C LEU A 186 -14.15 -2.06 7.96
N ALA A 187 -14.60 -1.41 9.02
CA ALA A 187 -14.52 0.05 9.17
C ALA A 187 -13.07 0.51 9.30
N SER A 188 -12.23 -0.23 10.06
CA SER A 188 -10.80 0.03 10.17
C SER A 188 -10.10 -0.11 8.81
N PHE A 189 -10.42 -1.15 8.05
CA PHE A 189 -9.93 -1.33 6.70
C PHE A 189 -10.40 -0.21 5.74
N ASN A 190 -11.64 0.21 5.84
CA ASN A 190 -12.20 1.30 5.04
C ASN A 190 -11.47 2.63 5.29
N ASN A 191 -11.06 2.91 6.54
CA ASN A 191 -10.22 4.05 6.88
C ASN A 191 -8.79 3.92 6.31
N LEU A 192 -8.24 2.70 6.28
CA LEU A 192 -6.96 2.42 5.60
C LEU A 192 -7.06 2.74 4.11
N VAL A 193 -8.15 2.30 3.44
CA VAL A 193 -8.39 2.59 2.01
C VAL A 193 -8.37 4.09 1.76
N LYS A 194 -9.10 4.88 2.56
CA LYS A 194 -9.11 6.34 2.44
C LYS A 194 -7.72 6.92 2.58
N THR A 195 -7.00 6.54 3.64
CA THR A 195 -5.63 7.01 3.92
C THR A 195 -4.68 6.70 2.76
N CYS A 196 -4.75 5.49 2.23
CA CYS A 196 -3.87 5.07 1.13
C CYS A 196 -4.22 5.77 -0.19
N ARG A 197 -5.50 5.95 -0.50
CA ARG A 197 -5.90 6.68 -1.70
C ARG A 197 -5.44 8.14 -1.65
N ASP A 198 -5.69 8.83 -0.54
CA ASP A 198 -5.21 10.19 -0.32
C ASP A 198 -3.68 10.30 -0.46
N ALA A 199 -2.95 9.29 0.00
CA ALA A 199 -1.49 9.24 -0.11
C ALA A 199 -1.02 8.94 -1.56
N TYR A 200 -1.70 8.03 -2.28
CA TYR A 200 -1.42 7.78 -3.70
C TYR A 200 -1.66 9.03 -4.56
N ASP A 201 -2.75 9.75 -4.32
CA ASP A 201 -3.07 10.98 -5.04
C ASP A 201 -2.01 12.07 -4.84
N ARG A 202 -1.32 12.06 -3.70
CA ARG A 202 -0.19 12.96 -3.40
C ARG A 202 1.17 12.37 -3.71
N TYR A 203 1.24 11.15 -4.26
CA TYR A 203 2.49 10.41 -4.52
C TYR A 203 3.33 10.15 -3.26
N GLU A 204 2.69 10.07 -2.08
CA GLU A 204 3.31 9.78 -0.79
C GLU A 204 3.36 8.28 -0.50
N PHE A 205 4.11 7.51 -1.30
CA PHE A 205 4.12 6.04 -1.21
C PHE A 205 4.59 5.52 0.14
N HIS A 206 5.45 6.25 0.83
CA HIS A 206 5.89 5.92 2.18
C HIS A 206 4.75 5.97 3.22
N ALA A 207 3.76 6.83 3.02
CA ALA A 207 2.57 6.86 3.85
C ALA A 207 1.68 5.63 3.60
N VAL A 208 1.54 5.19 2.34
CA VAL A 208 0.84 3.95 1.98
C VAL A 208 1.51 2.75 2.66
N TYR A 209 2.84 2.61 2.51
CA TYR A 209 3.58 1.53 3.15
C TYR A 209 3.37 1.48 4.66
N ARG A 210 3.52 2.62 5.33
CA ARG A 210 3.35 2.71 6.80
C ARG A 210 1.93 2.38 7.24
N ALA A 211 0.93 2.90 6.54
CA ALA A 211 -0.48 2.64 6.86
C ALA A 211 -0.81 1.14 6.72
N VAL A 212 -0.41 0.50 5.60
CA VAL A 212 -0.64 -0.94 5.37
C VAL A 212 0.13 -1.79 6.39
N TYR A 213 1.39 -1.47 6.67
CA TYR A 213 2.17 -2.19 7.66
C TYR A 213 1.55 -2.13 9.06
N ASN A 214 1.16 -0.93 9.51
CA ASN A 214 0.54 -0.74 10.82
C ASN A 214 -0.81 -1.47 10.90
N PHE A 215 -1.63 -1.39 9.88
CA PHE A 215 -2.88 -2.13 9.80
C PHE A 215 -2.65 -3.64 9.91
N CYS A 216 -1.70 -4.21 9.18
CA CYS A 216 -1.39 -5.63 9.25
C CYS A 216 -0.89 -6.07 10.63
N VAL A 217 -0.10 -5.23 11.31
CA VAL A 217 0.49 -5.57 12.61
C VAL A 217 -0.50 -5.30 13.73
N THR A 218 -1.03 -4.10 13.81
CA THR A 218 -1.84 -3.63 14.95
C THR A 218 -3.28 -4.09 14.83
N ASP A 219 -3.96 -3.70 13.75
CA ASP A 219 -5.40 -3.95 13.62
C ASP A 219 -5.69 -5.41 13.30
N MET A 220 -4.89 -6.02 12.44
CA MET A 220 -5.11 -7.41 12.03
C MET A 220 -4.43 -8.40 12.96
N SER A 221 -3.09 -8.48 12.97
CA SER A 221 -2.39 -9.57 13.66
C SER A 221 -2.52 -9.54 15.18
N ASN A 222 -2.41 -8.35 15.80
CA ASN A 222 -2.44 -8.20 17.25
C ASN A 222 -3.86 -8.04 17.81
N PHE A 223 -4.85 -7.78 16.97
CA PHE A 223 -6.21 -7.57 17.40
C PHE A 223 -7.17 -8.52 16.69
N TYR A 224 -7.66 -8.21 15.51
CA TYR A 224 -8.77 -8.89 14.86
C TYR A 224 -8.52 -10.39 14.66
N LEU A 225 -7.42 -10.74 13.98
CA LEU A 225 -7.09 -12.14 13.67
C LEU A 225 -6.81 -12.98 14.90
N ASP A 226 -6.36 -12.37 15.98
CA ASP A 226 -6.12 -13.07 17.24
C ASP A 226 -7.45 -13.43 17.92
N ILE A 227 -8.40 -12.51 17.96
CA ILE A 227 -9.70 -12.66 18.62
C ILE A 227 -10.59 -13.68 17.91
N ILE A 228 -10.63 -13.65 16.56
CA ILE A 228 -11.56 -14.47 15.79
C ILE A 228 -11.15 -15.94 15.62
N LYS A 229 -9.98 -16.34 16.16
CA LYS A 229 -9.47 -17.73 15.99
C LYS A 229 -10.46 -18.79 16.37
N ASP A 230 -11.07 -18.66 17.55
CA ASP A 230 -12.01 -19.65 18.05
C ASP A 230 -13.27 -19.72 17.18
N ARG A 231 -13.77 -18.59 16.67
CA ARG A 231 -14.89 -18.55 15.72
C ARG A 231 -14.57 -19.26 14.41
N LEU A 232 -13.37 -19.05 13.89
CA LEU A 232 -12.94 -19.64 12.62
C LEU A 232 -12.77 -21.17 12.71
N TYR A 233 -12.29 -21.68 13.86
CA TYR A 233 -11.94 -23.10 14.00
C TYR A 233 -12.97 -23.92 14.75
N CYS A 234 -13.72 -23.31 15.67
CA CYS A 234 -14.63 -24.00 16.59
C CYS A 234 -16.04 -23.39 16.61
N GLY A 235 -16.27 -22.24 15.96
CA GLY A 235 -17.55 -21.54 15.97
C GLY A 235 -18.62 -22.19 15.10
N HIS A 236 -19.87 -21.74 15.28
CA HIS A 236 -20.98 -22.14 14.43
C HIS A 236 -20.84 -21.58 13.01
N ASP A 237 -21.49 -22.20 12.04
CA ASP A 237 -21.37 -21.82 10.61
C ASP A 237 -21.70 -20.35 10.36
N ALA A 238 -22.71 -19.78 11.06
CA ALA A 238 -23.07 -18.36 10.89
C ALA A 238 -21.98 -17.41 11.39
N ASP A 239 -21.38 -17.69 12.57
CA ASP A 239 -20.32 -16.87 13.16
C ASP A 239 -19.05 -16.93 12.29
N ARG A 240 -18.76 -18.12 11.76
CA ARG A 240 -17.67 -18.35 10.83
C ARG A 240 -17.89 -17.62 9.52
N ALA A 241 -19.09 -17.66 8.94
CA ALA A 241 -19.43 -16.99 7.68
C ALA A 241 -19.29 -15.47 7.80
N SER A 242 -19.69 -14.86 8.93
CA SER A 242 -19.48 -13.44 9.21
C SER A 242 -17.98 -13.08 9.20
N ALA A 243 -17.16 -13.84 9.93
CA ALA A 243 -15.71 -13.63 9.96
C ALA A 243 -15.07 -13.83 8.58
N GLN A 244 -15.46 -14.87 7.83
CA GLN A 244 -14.93 -15.11 6.48
C GLN A 244 -15.31 -13.99 5.49
N THR A 245 -16.52 -13.42 5.63
CA THR A 245 -16.94 -12.26 4.83
C THR A 245 -16.01 -11.07 5.07
N ALA A 246 -15.71 -10.75 6.34
CA ALA A 246 -14.78 -9.68 6.67
C ALA A 246 -13.36 -9.98 6.18
N LEU A 247 -12.85 -11.20 6.40
CA LEU A 247 -11.53 -11.61 5.94
C LEU A 247 -11.39 -11.50 4.43
N TYR A 248 -12.40 -11.95 3.68
CA TYR A 248 -12.39 -11.85 2.22
C TYR A 248 -12.36 -10.40 1.76
N ALA A 249 -13.27 -9.57 2.27
CA ALA A 249 -13.36 -8.16 1.87
C ALA A 249 -12.06 -7.39 2.17
N ILE A 250 -11.43 -7.66 3.33
CA ILE A 250 -10.16 -7.06 3.70
C ILE A 250 -9.03 -7.60 2.81
N LEU A 251 -8.95 -8.91 2.57
CA LEU A 251 -7.89 -9.49 1.76
C LEU A 251 -7.97 -9.02 0.30
N ASP A 252 -9.16 -9.09 -0.31
CA ASP A 252 -9.42 -8.61 -1.67
C ASP A 252 -9.01 -7.14 -1.82
N GLY A 253 -9.57 -6.28 -0.98
CA GLY A 253 -9.27 -4.86 -1.04
C GLY A 253 -7.81 -4.53 -0.73
N MET A 254 -7.19 -5.16 0.27
CA MET A 254 -5.78 -4.95 0.62
C MET A 254 -4.86 -5.41 -0.53
N THR A 255 -5.16 -6.54 -1.16
CA THR A 255 -4.35 -7.07 -2.27
C THR A 255 -4.34 -6.10 -3.45
N ARG A 256 -5.51 -5.55 -3.82
CA ARG A 256 -5.64 -4.53 -4.86
C ARG A 256 -4.98 -3.20 -4.45
N LEU A 257 -5.11 -2.82 -3.18
CA LEU A 257 -4.55 -1.57 -2.65
C LEU A 257 -3.01 -1.54 -2.70
N ILE A 258 -2.34 -2.68 -2.43
CA ILE A 258 -0.87 -2.76 -2.42
C ILE A 258 -0.27 -3.22 -3.76
N ALA A 259 -1.08 -3.64 -4.73
CA ALA A 259 -0.61 -4.14 -6.03
C ALA A 259 0.30 -3.14 -6.78
N PRO A 260 0.11 -1.82 -6.72
CA PRO A 260 1.05 -0.87 -7.32
C PRO A 260 2.46 -0.93 -6.73
N ILE A 261 2.62 -1.38 -5.48
CA ILE A 261 3.91 -1.49 -4.79
C ILE A 261 4.42 -2.94 -4.84
N LEU A 262 3.64 -3.90 -4.34
CA LEU A 262 3.99 -5.33 -4.22
C LEU A 262 3.31 -6.13 -5.35
N ALA A 263 3.63 -5.81 -6.59
CA ALA A 263 2.93 -6.32 -7.77
C ALA A 263 2.95 -7.85 -7.87
N PHE A 264 4.11 -8.48 -7.65
CA PHE A 264 4.25 -9.95 -7.75
C PHE A 264 3.59 -10.66 -6.56
N THR A 265 3.78 -10.17 -5.36
CA THR A 265 3.15 -10.71 -4.15
C THR A 265 1.63 -10.60 -4.22
N SER A 266 1.11 -9.45 -4.69
CA SER A 266 -0.33 -9.26 -4.88
C SER A 266 -0.89 -10.22 -5.91
N GLN A 267 -0.19 -10.47 -7.01
CA GLN A 267 -0.61 -11.46 -8.00
C GLN A 267 -0.59 -12.89 -7.45
N GLU A 268 0.40 -13.26 -6.63
CA GLU A 268 0.42 -14.56 -5.96
C GLU A 268 -0.76 -14.75 -5.01
N ILE A 269 -1.08 -13.70 -4.21
CA ILE A 269 -2.25 -13.71 -3.32
C ILE A 269 -3.52 -13.82 -4.13
N TRP A 270 -3.63 -13.01 -5.19
CA TRP A 270 -4.77 -12.97 -6.09
C TRP A 270 -5.06 -14.35 -6.69
N ALA A 271 -4.07 -14.99 -7.28
CA ALA A 271 -4.20 -16.30 -7.87
C ALA A 271 -4.61 -17.41 -6.89
N ALA A 272 -4.42 -17.21 -5.58
CA ALA A 272 -4.70 -18.18 -4.53
C ALA A 272 -6.05 -17.95 -3.80
N MET A 273 -6.70 -16.80 -4.00
CA MET A 273 -7.95 -16.47 -3.31
C MET A 273 -9.19 -16.77 -4.19
N PRO A 274 -10.37 -16.99 -3.58
CA PRO A 274 -11.61 -17.04 -4.34
C PRO A 274 -11.94 -15.65 -4.90
N HIS A 275 -12.66 -15.60 -6.03
CA HIS A 275 -13.04 -14.35 -6.70
C HIS A 275 -14.55 -14.23 -6.82
N ALA A 276 -15.06 -13.03 -6.60
CA ALA A 276 -16.43 -12.68 -6.98
C ALA A 276 -16.57 -12.71 -8.51
N SER A 277 -17.75 -13.05 -9.01
CA SER A 277 -18.03 -13.13 -10.45
C SER A 277 -17.82 -11.80 -11.20
N SER A 278 -17.81 -10.69 -10.48
CA SER A 278 -17.58 -9.34 -11.02
C SER A 278 -16.09 -8.97 -11.14
N ALA A 279 -15.18 -9.74 -10.56
CA ALA A 279 -13.74 -9.46 -10.57
C ALA A 279 -13.06 -10.12 -11.76
N ASP A 280 -11.99 -9.49 -12.27
CA ASP A 280 -11.05 -10.15 -13.17
C ASP A 280 -10.19 -11.12 -12.35
N SER A 281 -10.38 -12.41 -12.55
CA SER A 281 -9.68 -13.46 -11.78
C SER A 281 -8.25 -13.74 -12.27
N GLU A 282 -7.87 -13.26 -13.46
CA GLU A 282 -6.57 -13.57 -14.07
C GLU A 282 -5.48 -12.62 -13.54
N CYS A 283 -5.80 -11.34 -13.42
CA CYS A 283 -4.81 -10.34 -13.04
C CYS A 283 -5.36 -9.31 -12.03
N VAL A 284 -4.67 -9.21 -10.89
CA VAL A 284 -5.04 -8.23 -9.86
C VAL A 284 -5.06 -6.79 -10.38
N LEU A 285 -4.15 -6.45 -11.31
CA LEU A 285 -4.03 -5.10 -11.87
C LEU A 285 -5.13 -4.73 -12.87
N PHE A 286 -5.98 -5.66 -13.27
CA PHE A 286 -7.17 -5.40 -14.08
C PHE A 286 -8.39 -5.03 -13.24
N ASN A 287 -8.24 -5.06 -11.91
CA ASN A 287 -9.26 -4.65 -10.96
C ASN A 287 -8.93 -3.28 -10.38
N ASP A 288 -9.94 -2.47 -10.14
CA ASP A 288 -9.77 -1.14 -9.56
C ASP A 288 -9.28 -1.21 -8.11
N ILE A 289 -8.47 -0.23 -7.71
CA ILE A 289 -8.13 0.01 -6.31
C ILE A 289 -9.42 0.34 -5.55
N PRO A 290 -9.68 -0.26 -4.36
CA PRO A 290 -10.92 -0.04 -3.64
C PRO A 290 -11.12 1.43 -3.26
N ASP A 291 -12.37 1.88 -3.28
CA ASP A 291 -12.79 3.19 -2.80
C ASP A 291 -13.27 3.14 -1.35
N TYR A 292 -13.21 4.30 -0.69
CA TYR A 292 -13.86 4.47 0.60
C TYR A 292 -15.38 4.30 0.46
N ARG A 293 -15.97 3.49 1.34
CA ARG A 293 -17.39 3.15 1.33
C ARG A 293 -18.07 3.71 2.57
N THR A 294 -19.01 4.64 2.39
CA THR A 294 -19.70 5.31 3.50
C THR A 294 -20.53 4.35 4.34
N GLU A 295 -21.09 3.28 3.73
CA GLU A 295 -21.86 2.25 4.41
C GLU A 295 -21.05 1.37 5.36
N LEU A 296 -19.71 1.35 5.22
CA LEU A 296 -18.80 0.65 6.13
C LEU A 296 -18.33 1.56 7.29
N ALA A 297 -18.66 2.85 7.26
CA ALA A 297 -18.31 3.74 8.35
C ALA A 297 -19.16 3.45 9.59
N LEU A 298 -18.51 3.45 10.74
CA LEU A 298 -19.20 3.38 12.02
C LEU A 298 -19.64 4.78 12.45
N SER A 299 -20.74 4.87 13.21
CA SER A 299 -21.17 6.09 13.85
C SER A 299 -20.15 6.54 14.92
N ASP A 300 -20.20 7.81 15.29
CA ASP A 300 -19.32 8.35 16.36
C ASP A 300 -19.52 7.60 17.69
N GLU A 301 -20.73 7.15 17.99
CA GLU A 301 -21.03 6.35 19.17
C GLU A 301 -20.39 4.97 19.11
N GLU A 302 -20.47 4.27 17.96
CA GLU A 302 -19.82 2.97 17.76
C GLU A 302 -18.28 3.11 17.83
N LEU A 303 -17.72 4.15 17.22
CA LEU A 303 -16.28 4.44 17.28
C LEU A 303 -15.82 4.70 18.71
N PHE A 304 -16.58 5.47 19.48
CA PHE A 304 -16.29 5.71 20.90
C PHE A 304 -16.32 4.41 21.71
N ARG A 305 -17.38 3.59 21.54
CA ARG A 305 -17.51 2.29 22.20
C ARG A 305 -16.36 1.35 21.87
N TRP A 306 -15.97 1.25 20.60
CA TRP A 306 -14.83 0.44 20.19
C TRP A 306 -13.51 0.97 20.74
N GLY A 307 -13.34 2.30 20.81
CA GLY A 307 -12.17 2.93 21.44
C GLY A 307 -12.01 2.52 22.90
N LEU A 308 -13.12 2.48 23.67
CA LEU A 308 -13.12 1.98 25.05
C LEU A 308 -12.77 0.50 25.15
N LEU A 309 -13.36 -0.35 24.29
CA LEU A 309 -13.09 -1.79 24.27
C LEU A 309 -11.64 -2.13 23.90
N VAL A 310 -11.05 -1.41 22.95
CA VAL A 310 -9.63 -1.54 22.57
C VAL A 310 -8.73 -1.15 23.74
N SER A 311 -8.99 0.01 24.37
CA SER A 311 -8.23 0.47 25.54
C SER A 311 -8.32 -0.49 26.72
N LEU A 312 -9.52 -1.03 26.97
CA LEU A 312 -9.72 -2.04 28.00
C LEU A 312 -8.89 -3.29 27.71
N ARG A 313 -8.94 -3.80 26.47
CA ARG A 313 -8.14 -4.98 26.07
C ARG A 313 -6.65 -4.74 26.25
N ASP A 314 -6.14 -3.55 25.95
CA ASP A 314 -4.73 -3.21 26.16
C ASP A 314 -4.35 -3.26 27.64
N GLY A 315 -5.19 -2.72 28.51
CA GLY A 315 -5.02 -2.83 29.97
C GLY A 315 -5.05 -4.27 30.46
N VAL A 316 -6.00 -5.06 29.98
CA VAL A 316 -6.11 -6.50 30.30
C VAL A 316 -4.88 -7.27 29.82
N ASN A 317 -4.41 -7.04 28.59
CA ASN A 317 -3.22 -7.70 28.06
C ASN A 317 -1.99 -7.39 28.92
N LYS A 318 -1.83 -6.15 29.36
CA LYS A 318 -0.74 -5.76 30.26
C LYS A 318 -0.83 -6.47 31.62
N ALA A 319 -2.03 -6.56 32.24
CA ALA A 319 -2.25 -7.28 33.47
C ALA A 319 -1.97 -8.77 33.30
N LEU A 320 -2.41 -9.39 32.22
CA LEU A 320 -2.12 -10.78 31.86
C LEU A 320 -0.63 -11.04 31.66
N GLU A 321 0.09 -10.13 31.02
CA GLU A 321 1.55 -10.25 30.86
C GLU A 321 2.28 -10.21 32.19
N ASN A 322 1.91 -9.29 33.09
CA ASN A 322 2.47 -9.18 34.44
C ASN A 322 2.22 -10.45 35.26
N ALA A 323 0.99 -10.93 35.26
CA ALA A 323 0.61 -12.15 35.97
C ALA A 323 1.30 -13.41 35.40
N ARG A 324 1.48 -13.48 34.08
CA ARG A 324 2.26 -14.55 33.42
C ARG A 324 3.73 -14.50 33.81
N ALA A 325 4.33 -13.31 33.83
CA ALA A 325 5.72 -13.11 34.26
C ALA A 325 5.92 -13.50 35.72
N ALA A 326 4.90 -13.28 36.57
CA ALA A 326 4.85 -13.73 37.99
C ALA A 326 4.57 -15.24 38.16
N GLY A 327 4.30 -15.97 37.05
CA GLY A 327 4.06 -17.41 37.09
C GLY A 327 2.67 -17.82 37.56
N VAL A 328 1.69 -16.91 37.58
CA VAL A 328 0.32 -17.18 38.07
C VAL A 328 -0.40 -18.15 37.13
N PHE A 329 -0.19 -18.07 35.82
CA PHE A 329 -0.77 -18.97 34.83
C PHE A 329 0.18 -19.19 33.63
N LYS A 330 -0.13 -20.19 32.79
CA LYS A 330 0.64 -20.47 31.57
C LYS A 330 -0.06 -19.99 30.29
N LYS A 331 -1.37 -20.15 30.20
CA LYS A 331 -2.18 -19.77 29.02
C LYS A 331 -3.30 -18.83 29.45
N ALA A 332 -3.53 -17.74 28.71
CA ALA A 332 -4.58 -16.78 29.01
C ALA A 332 -5.99 -17.46 29.05
N GLN A 333 -6.21 -18.44 28.19
CA GLN A 333 -7.47 -19.21 28.14
C GLN A 333 -7.76 -20.02 29.40
N ASP A 334 -6.77 -20.22 30.30
CA ASP A 334 -6.94 -20.87 31.58
C ASP A 334 -7.28 -19.88 32.72
N THR A 335 -7.50 -18.59 32.39
CA THR A 335 -7.73 -17.52 33.38
C THR A 335 -9.17 -17.04 33.39
N GLU A 336 -9.65 -16.66 34.54
CA GLU A 336 -10.84 -15.85 34.76
C GLU A 336 -10.42 -14.43 35.11
N LEU A 337 -11.13 -13.44 34.55
CA LEU A 337 -10.85 -12.03 34.72
C LEU A 337 -12.02 -11.36 35.44
N THR A 338 -11.74 -10.51 36.42
CA THR A 338 -12.74 -9.65 37.04
C THR A 338 -12.40 -8.20 36.71
N ILE A 339 -13.37 -7.47 36.15
CA ILE A 339 -13.25 -6.05 35.81
C ILE A 339 -14.17 -5.29 36.76
N SER A 340 -13.61 -4.35 37.53
CA SER A 340 -14.36 -3.41 38.34
C SER A 340 -14.49 -2.08 37.66
N VAL A 341 -15.70 -1.53 37.60
CA VAL A 341 -16.00 -0.21 37.06
C VAL A 341 -16.71 0.64 38.09
N ALA A 342 -16.58 1.97 37.96
CA ALA A 342 -17.11 2.90 38.96
C ALA A 342 -18.64 3.10 38.85
N GLU A 343 -19.19 2.97 37.64
CA GLU A 343 -20.58 3.30 37.39
C GLU A 343 -21.35 2.11 36.74
N GLU A 344 -22.61 1.92 37.16
CA GLU A 344 -23.48 0.86 36.66
C GLU A 344 -23.67 0.90 35.13
N LYS A 345 -23.75 2.11 34.53
CA LYS A 345 -23.87 2.26 33.08
C LYS A 345 -22.67 1.68 32.33
N ASP A 346 -21.46 1.76 32.92
CA ASP A 346 -20.26 1.20 32.35
C ASP A 346 -20.26 -0.33 32.45
N ALA A 347 -20.79 -0.87 33.59
CA ALA A 347 -21.01 -2.30 33.74
C ALA A 347 -22.01 -2.83 32.69
N GLU A 348 -23.15 -2.16 32.50
CA GLU A 348 -24.15 -2.52 31.48
C GLU A 348 -23.54 -2.53 30.06
N PHE A 349 -22.75 -1.50 29.72
CA PHE A 349 -22.05 -1.46 28.44
C PHE A 349 -21.10 -2.65 28.26
N LEU A 350 -20.27 -2.94 29.24
CA LEU A 350 -19.32 -4.05 29.21
C LEU A 350 -20.03 -5.42 29.18
N HIS A 351 -21.17 -5.58 29.87
CA HIS A 351 -21.99 -6.79 29.77
C HIS A 351 -22.57 -7.03 28.37
N SER A 352 -22.80 -5.95 27.59
CA SER A 352 -23.27 -6.06 26.20
C SER A 352 -22.22 -6.55 25.22
N ALA A 353 -20.93 -6.53 25.61
CA ALA A 353 -19.80 -6.94 24.79
C ALA A 353 -19.36 -8.37 25.15
N ASN A 354 -18.92 -9.15 24.15
CA ASN A 354 -18.31 -10.46 24.39
C ASN A 354 -16.86 -10.30 24.85
N LEU A 355 -16.68 -9.88 26.11
CA LEU A 355 -15.37 -9.58 26.68
C LEU A 355 -14.46 -10.82 26.82
N ALA A 356 -15.02 -11.98 27.04
CA ALA A 356 -14.24 -13.21 27.12
C ALA A 356 -13.54 -13.54 25.83
N ALA A 357 -14.25 -13.40 24.70
CA ALA A 357 -13.68 -13.54 23.36
C ALA A 357 -12.70 -12.39 23.07
N LEU A 358 -13.06 -11.14 23.38
CA LEU A 358 -12.24 -9.96 23.13
C LEU A 358 -10.88 -10.04 23.84
N CYS A 359 -10.86 -10.50 25.10
CA CYS A 359 -9.66 -10.63 25.93
C CYS A 359 -8.99 -12.01 25.82
N ILE A 360 -9.58 -12.96 25.10
CA ILE A 360 -9.09 -14.33 24.90
C ILE A 360 -8.85 -15.04 26.23
N VAL A 361 -9.84 -14.97 27.13
CA VAL A 361 -9.84 -15.61 28.45
C VAL A 361 -11.07 -16.52 28.61
N SER A 362 -11.04 -17.43 29.57
CA SER A 362 -12.16 -18.38 29.77
C SER A 362 -13.44 -17.69 30.24
N LYS A 363 -13.32 -16.65 31.07
CA LYS A 363 -14.46 -15.94 31.64
C LYS A 363 -14.09 -14.51 32.02
N VAL A 364 -15.06 -13.60 31.86
CA VAL A 364 -14.99 -12.23 32.38
C VAL A 364 -16.19 -11.99 33.28
N THR A 365 -15.93 -11.46 34.46
CA THR A 365 -16.96 -10.97 35.39
C THR A 365 -16.80 -9.47 35.53
N VAL A 366 -17.87 -8.71 35.29
CA VAL A 366 -17.89 -7.24 35.48
C VAL A 366 -18.64 -6.96 36.79
N THR A 367 -18.10 -6.06 37.61
CA THR A 367 -18.69 -5.68 38.92
C THR A 367 -18.47 -4.16 39.15
N THR A 368 -19.35 -3.61 40.00
CA THR A 368 -19.16 -2.26 40.56
C THR A 368 -18.51 -2.28 41.95
N ASP A 369 -18.31 -3.46 42.53
CA ASP A 369 -17.60 -3.63 43.80
C ASP A 369 -16.12 -3.31 43.62
N SER A 370 -15.53 -2.63 44.61
CA SER A 370 -14.09 -2.41 44.66
C SER A 370 -13.33 -3.71 44.81
N ILE A 371 -12.35 -3.96 43.94
CA ILE A 371 -11.47 -5.14 44.00
C ILE A 371 -10.02 -4.68 44.19
N GLU A 372 -9.23 -5.52 44.90
CA GLU A 372 -7.78 -5.35 44.91
C GLU A 372 -7.21 -5.86 43.59
N GLY A 373 -6.49 -5.01 42.85
CA GLY A 373 -5.92 -5.36 41.55
C GLY A 373 -5.11 -4.23 40.94
N GLU A 374 -4.59 -4.46 39.74
CA GLU A 374 -3.96 -3.42 38.93
C GLU A 374 -5.02 -2.46 38.37
N GLN A 375 -4.75 -1.12 38.46
CA GLN A 375 -5.58 -0.06 37.90
C GLN A 375 -5.14 0.25 36.46
#